data_3faed0b234ee374d052f2fa7d0ad7de0
#
_entry.id   3faed0b234ee374d052f2fa7d0ad7de0
#
_cell.length_a   1.000
_cell.length_b   1.000
_cell.length_c   1.000
_cell.angle_alpha   90.00
_cell.angle_beta   90.00
_cell.angle_gamma   90.00
#
_symmetry.space_group_name_H-M   'P 1'
#
loop_
_entity.id
_entity.type
_entity.pdbx_description
1 polymer ?
#
loop_
_entity_poly.entity_id
_entity_poly.type
_entity_poly.pdbx_seq_one_letter_code
_entity_poly.pdbx_strand_id
1 'polypeptide(L)'
;MKLPDKVLRALELASVWHLGQKRKHPLEVIPYIAHPVQVGYLLQSVGAPDHVVAAGILHDVIEDCGVSENDLARAIDQRTARLVTEVSEPKDIKDWQKRKDAFLVSLSKASKQALLIKCADHVSNLRSLIEASKASPDVWRMFGGDREHKLAYELAVHGLIKMKIKSPLVALQASLLAKVTKI
;
A
#
# COMPACT_ATOMS: atom_id res chain seq x y z
N MET A 1 15.62 16.26 -20.37
CA MET A 1 14.82 15.60 -19.33
C MET A 1 15.66 14.47 -18.73
N LYS A 2 15.94 14.47 -17.42
CA LYS A 2 16.66 13.38 -16.76
C LYS A 2 15.63 12.30 -16.40
N LEU A 3 15.88 11.06 -16.77
CA LEU A 3 15.03 9.92 -16.38
C LEU A 3 15.14 9.68 -14.88
N PRO A 4 14.05 9.30 -14.21
CA PRO A 4 14.07 8.97 -12.77
C PRO A 4 14.60 7.54 -12.56
N ASP A 5 15.92 7.35 -12.72
CA ASP A 5 16.58 6.03 -12.73
C ASP A 5 16.17 5.15 -11.53
N LYS A 6 16.01 5.76 -10.34
CA LYS A 6 15.58 5.05 -9.15
C LYS A 6 14.14 4.50 -9.26
N VAL A 7 13.24 5.27 -9.85
CA VAL A 7 11.84 4.85 -10.06
C VAL A 7 11.78 3.73 -11.09
N LEU A 8 12.54 3.84 -12.18
CA LEU A 8 12.63 2.78 -13.19
C LEU A 8 13.19 1.49 -12.60
N ARG A 9 14.27 1.60 -11.79
CA ARG A 9 14.84 0.45 -11.09
C ARG A 9 13.84 -0.20 -10.13
N ALA A 10 13.06 0.58 -9.39
CA ALA A 10 12.01 0.07 -8.51
C ALA A 10 10.92 -0.70 -9.28
N LEU A 11 10.53 -0.22 -10.47
CA LEU A 11 9.57 -0.92 -11.34
C LEU A 11 10.11 -2.26 -11.83
N GLU A 12 11.38 -2.33 -12.25
CA GLU A 12 12.03 -3.58 -12.65
C GLU A 12 12.03 -4.58 -11.49
N LEU A 13 12.50 -4.17 -10.32
CA LEU A 13 12.56 -5.02 -9.13
C LEU A 13 11.17 -5.52 -8.70
N ALA A 14 10.18 -4.63 -8.63
CA ALA A 14 8.81 -5.01 -8.29
C ALA A 14 8.22 -6.00 -9.31
N SER A 15 8.51 -5.82 -10.61
CA SER A 15 8.05 -6.72 -11.67
C SER A 15 8.63 -8.13 -11.54
N VAL A 16 9.90 -8.23 -11.13
CA VAL A 16 10.58 -9.53 -10.91
C VAL A 16 10.08 -10.19 -9.64
N TRP A 17 10.01 -9.45 -8.51
CA TRP A 17 9.66 -10.03 -7.22
C TRP A 17 8.17 -10.42 -7.12
N HIS A 18 7.27 -9.67 -7.77
CA HIS A 18 5.85 -10.02 -7.83
C HIS A 18 5.47 -10.90 -9.02
N LEU A 19 6.47 -11.51 -9.70
CA LEU A 19 6.20 -12.36 -10.87
C LEU A 19 5.25 -13.50 -10.51
N GLY A 20 4.17 -13.64 -11.27
CA GLY A 20 3.13 -14.66 -11.07
C GLY A 20 2.10 -14.34 -9.99
N GLN A 21 2.29 -13.30 -9.16
CA GLN A 21 1.26 -12.87 -8.21
C GLN A 21 0.10 -12.15 -8.91
N LYS A 22 -1.09 -12.27 -8.31
CA LYS A 22 -2.35 -11.73 -8.86
C LYS A 22 -3.07 -10.88 -7.81
N ARG A 23 -3.75 -9.84 -8.26
CA ARG A 23 -4.70 -9.06 -7.44
C ARG A 23 -5.95 -9.90 -7.15
N LYS A 24 -6.55 -9.66 -5.99
CA LYS A 24 -7.88 -10.19 -5.67
C LYS A 24 -8.91 -9.44 -6.49
N HIS A 25 -9.51 -10.11 -7.47
CA HIS A 25 -10.60 -9.58 -8.29
C HIS A 25 -11.58 -10.70 -8.63
N PRO A 26 -12.91 -10.47 -8.57
CA PRO A 26 -13.91 -11.53 -8.76
C PRO A 26 -13.96 -12.09 -10.16
N LEU A 27 -13.68 -11.29 -11.19
CA LEU A 27 -13.88 -11.68 -12.60
C LEU A 27 -12.59 -11.65 -13.43
N GLU A 28 -11.59 -10.89 -13.04
CA GLU A 28 -10.41 -10.63 -13.87
C GLU A 28 -9.13 -11.17 -13.24
N VAL A 29 -8.24 -11.66 -14.09
CA VAL A 29 -6.87 -12.04 -13.70
C VAL A 29 -5.95 -10.83 -13.89
N ILE A 30 -5.81 -10.03 -12.84
CA ILE A 30 -4.98 -8.82 -12.86
C ILE A 30 -3.60 -9.16 -12.26
N PRO A 31 -2.48 -8.97 -13.00
CA PRO A 31 -1.15 -9.10 -12.45
C PRO A 31 -0.95 -8.16 -11.25
N TYR A 32 -0.28 -8.64 -10.18
CA TYR A 32 -0.13 -7.88 -8.95
C TYR A 32 0.60 -6.55 -9.15
N ILE A 33 1.56 -6.52 -10.08
CA ILE A 33 2.37 -5.32 -10.40
C ILE A 33 1.51 -4.08 -10.73
N ALA A 34 0.26 -4.25 -11.17
CA ALA A 34 -0.64 -3.14 -11.42
C ALA A 34 -0.86 -2.27 -10.17
N HIS A 35 -0.88 -2.88 -8.96
CA HIS A 35 -1.03 -2.15 -7.71
C HIS A 35 0.20 -1.32 -7.34
N PRO A 36 1.43 -1.86 -7.27
CA PRO A 36 2.65 -1.08 -7.12
C PRO A 36 2.77 0.10 -8.09
N VAL A 37 2.45 -0.11 -9.36
CA VAL A 37 2.46 0.95 -10.38
C VAL A 37 1.44 2.06 -10.04
N GLN A 38 0.22 1.70 -9.63
CA GLN A 38 -0.78 2.68 -9.20
C GLN A 38 -0.32 3.48 -7.98
N VAL A 39 0.28 2.83 -6.98
CA VAL A 39 0.83 3.50 -5.79
C VAL A 39 1.94 4.48 -6.18
N GLY A 40 2.88 4.06 -7.03
CA GLY A 40 3.93 4.94 -7.56
C GLY A 40 3.36 6.13 -8.32
N TYR A 41 2.37 5.93 -9.19
CA TYR A 41 1.69 6.99 -9.92
C TYR A 41 0.98 8.00 -9.00
N LEU A 42 0.29 7.53 -7.97
CA LEU A 42 -0.37 8.39 -6.98
C LEU A 42 0.64 9.26 -6.23
N LEU A 43 1.77 8.69 -5.82
CA LEU A 43 2.85 9.44 -5.16
C LEU A 43 3.47 10.47 -6.08
N GLN A 44 3.74 10.10 -7.34
CA GLN A 44 4.28 11.02 -8.33
C GLN A 44 3.32 12.18 -8.63
N SER A 45 2.02 11.92 -8.70
CA SER A 45 0.99 12.92 -8.99
C SER A 45 0.89 14.03 -7.93
N VAL A 46 1.38 13.78 -6.72
CA VAL A 46 1.44 14.78 -5.63
C VAL A 46 2.85 15.33 -5.40
N GLY A 47 3.77 15.10 -6.35
CA GLY A 47 5.13 15.63 -6.30
C GLY A 47 6.04 14.97 -5.26
N ALA A 48 5.79 13.72 -4.88
CA ALA A 48 6.67 13.00 -3.97
C ALA A 48 8.07 12.80 -4.58
N PRO A 49 9.14 12.89 -3.78
CA PRO A 49 10.51 12.65 -4.28
C PRO A 49 10.70 11.22 -4.81
N ASP A 50 11.62 11.02 -5.75
CA ASP A 50 11.86 9.73 -6.42
C ASP A 50 12.06 8.55 -5.47
N HIS A 51 12.76 8.74 -4.33
CA HIS A 51 12.96 7.68 -3.34
C HIS A 51 11.66 7.29 -2.61
N VAL A 52 10.69 8.20 -2.49
CA VAL A 52 9.35 7.93 -1.93
C VAL A 52 8.50 7.21 -2.96
N VAL A 53 8.55 7.63 -4.22
CA VAL A 53 7.87 6.96 -5.34
C VAL A 53 8.39 5.52 -5.48
N ALA A 54 9.72 5.35 -5.48
CA ALA A 54 10.37 4.04 -5.54
C ALA A 54 9.96 3.14 -4.35
N ALA A 55 9.94 3.70 -3.13
CA ALA A 55 9.48 2.97 -1.94
C ALA A 55 7.99 2.59 -2.05
N GLY A 56 7.16 3.45 -2.63
CA GLY A 56 5.75 3.13 -2.89
C GLY A 56 5.57 2.00 -3.92
N ILE A 57 6.43 1.95 -4.95
CA ILE A 57 6.44 0.83 -5.91
C ILE A 57 6.90 -0.48 -5.25
N LEU A 58 7.76 -0.41 -4.25
CA LEU A 58 8.35 -1.57 -3.58
C LEU A 58 7.68 -1.91 -2.23
N HIS A 59 6.60 -1.23 -1.85
CA HIS A 59 6.06 -1.25 -0.49
C HIS A 59 5.67 -2.65 0.02
N ASP A 60 5.24 -3.55 -0.85
CA ASP A 60 4.78 -4.90 -0.50
C ASP A 60 5.88 -5.99 -0.63
N VAL A 61 7.07 -5.69 -1.16
CA VAL A 61 8.07 -6.73 -1.45
C VAL A 61 8.61 -7.41 -0.18
N ILE A 62 8.67 -6.69 0.94
CA ILE A 62 9.05 -7.28 2.22
C ILE A 62 7.94 -8.21 2.71
N GLU A 63 6.68 -7.81 2.65
CA GLU A 63 5.55 -8.61 3.12
C GLU A 63 5.28 -9.81 2.23
N ASP A 64 5.19 -9.61 0.93
CA ASP A 64 4.65 -10.59 -0.01
C ASP A 64 5.74 -11.46 -0.65
N CYS A 65 6.94 -10.91 -0.86
CA CYS A 65 7.99 -11.60 -1.62
C CYS A 65 9.13 -12.13 -0.74
N GLY A 66 9.10 -11.85 0.57
CA GLY A 66 10.12 -12.32 1.50
C GLY A 66 11.48 -11.62 1.38
N VAL A 67 11.54 -10.50 0.67
CA VAL A 67 12.75 -9.68 0.54
C VAL A 67 13.11 -9.07 1.89
N SER A 68 14.38 -9.19 2.31
CA SER A 68 14.84 -8.53 3.54
C SER A 68 15.14 -7.04 3.30
N GLU A 69 15.08 -6.22 4.37
CA GLU A 69 15.50 -4.81 4.28
C GLU A 69 16.93 -4.67 3.73
N ASN A 70 17.86 -5.54 4.15
CA ASN A 70 19.24 -5.52 3.70
C ASN A 70 19.37 -5.85 2.20
N ASP A 71 18.59 -6.82 1.69
CA ASP A 71 18.60 -7.16 0.27
C ASP A 71 18.00 -6.02 -0.55
N LEU A 72 16.92 -5.42 -0.05
CA LEU A 72 16.30 -4.27 -0.68
C LEU A 72 17.26 -3.05 -0.70
N ALA A 73 17.97 -2.78 0.41
CA ALA A 73 18.95 -1.70 0.48
C ALA A 73 20.12 -1.89 -0.51
N ARG A 74 20.56 -3.15 -0.73
CA ARG A 74 21.57 -3.46 -1.74
C ARG A 74 21.05 -3.31 -3.16
N ALA A 75 19.78 -3.65 -3.40
CA ALA A 75 19.18 -3.62 -4.74
C ALA A 75 18.84 -2.20 -5.22
N ILE A 76 18.54 -1.28 -4.30
CA ILE A 76 18.14 0.08 -4.62
C ILE A 76 18.89 1.16 -3.78
N ASP A 77 18.62 1.32 -2.51
CA ASP A 77 19.36 2.10 -1.51
C ASP A 77 18.73 1.98 -0.10
N GLN A 78 19.50 2.36 0.93
CA GLN A 78 19.09 2.27 2.34
C GLN A 78 17.89 3.16 2.68
N ARG A 79 17.79 4.35 2.07
CA ARG A 79 16.69 5.30 2.37
C ARG A 79 15.36 4.75 1.88
N THR A 80 15.34 4.21 0.67
CA THR A 80 14.17 3.57 0.08
C THR A 80 13.76 2.32 0.87
N ALA A 81 14.74 1.47 1.23
CA ALA A 81 14.49 0.24 2.01
C ALA A 81 13.85 0.54 3.38
N ARG A 82 14.35 1.55 4.10
CA ARG A 82 13.77 1.98 5.39
C ARG A 82 12.31 2.39 5.26
N LEU A 83 11.96 3.16 4.23
CA LEU A 83 10.56 3.56 4.00
C LEU A 83 9.65 2.37 3.76
N VAL A 84 10.12 1.37 3.01
CA VAL A 84 9.39 0.11 2.79
C VAL A 84 9.20 -0.62 4.13
N THR A 85 10.25 -0.74 4.95
CA THR A 85 10.15 -1.36 6.28
C THR A 85 9.16 -0.64 7.20
N GLU A 86 9.13 0.71 7.16
CA GLU A 86 8.20 1.50 7.98
C GLU A 86 6.71 1.27 7.61
N VAL A 87 6.42 0.82 6.41
CA VAL A 87 5.04 0.55 5.94
C VAL A 87 4.70 -0.94 5.88
N SER A 88 5.65 -1.82 6.20
CA SER A 88 5.46 -3.27 6.22
C SER A 88 4.87 -3.76 7.54
N GLU A 89 3.91 -4.69 7.46
CA GLU A 89 3.31 -5.32 8.65
C GLU A 89 4.26 -6.36 9.27
N PRO A 90 4.21 -6.56 10.61
CA PRO A 90 5.01 -7.58 11.28
C PRO A 90 4.59 -8.99 10.83
N LYS A 91 5.55 -9.79 10.31
CA LYS A 91 5.29 -11.12 9.74
C LYS A 91 5.10 -12.23 10.78
N ASP A 92 5.63 -12.06 11.96
CA ASP A 92 5.64 -13.04 13.06
C ASP A 92 4.28 -13.14 13.76
N ILE A 93 3.40 -12.18 13.58
CA ILE A 93 2.06 -12.15 14.18
C ILE A 93 1.04 -12.78 13.24
N LYS A 94 0.64 -14.04 13.53
CA LYS A 94 -0.32 -14.79 12.69
C LYS A 94 -1.76 -14.32 12.85
N ASP A 95 -2.14 -13.93 14.07
CA ASP A 95 -3.49 -13.41 14.35
C ASP A 95 -3.71 -12.08 13.63
N TRP A 96 -4.79 -12.01 12.84
CA TRP A 96 -5.06 -10.86 11.98
C TRP A 96 -5.25 -9.56 12.78
N GLN A 97 -6.09 -9.60 13.83
CA GLN A 97 -6.39 -8.42 14.64
C GLN A 97 -5.14 -7.92 15.38
N LYS A 98 -4.42 -8.81 16.02
CA LYS A 98 -3.17 -8.47 16.74
C LYS A 98 -2.12 -7.89 15.78
N ARG A 99 -2.02 -8.41 14.57
CA ARG A 99 -1.10 -7.90 13.56
C ARG A 99 -1.49 -6.48 13.12
N LYS A 100 -2.79 -6.24 12.88
CA LYS A 100 -3.29 -4.90 12.52
C LYS A 100 -3.10 -3.89 13.66
N ASP A 101 -3.35 -4.29 14.91
CA ASP A 101 -3.13 -3.44 16.07
C ASP A 101 -1.64 -3.09 16.24
N ALA A 102 -0.76 -4.07 16.13
CA ALA A 102 0.69 -3.85 16.19
C ALA A 102 1.17 -2.94 15.04
N PHE A 103 0.62 -3.12 13.85
CA PHE A 103 0.95 -2.28 12.71
C PHE A 103 0.47 -0.82 12.90
N LEU A 104 -0.73 -0.59 13.43
CA LEU A 104 -1.20 0.77 13.77
C LEU A 104 -0.28 1.46 14.78
N VAL A 105 0.23 0.73 15.77
CA VAL A 105 1.23 1.25 16.72
C VAL A 105 2.52 1.63 15.99
N SER A 106 3.04 0.79 15.10
CA SER A 106 4.23 1.07 14.30
C SER A 106 4.00 2.27 13.37
N LEU A 107 2.89 2.29 12.66
CA LEU A 107 2.50 3.36 11.74
C LEU A 107 2.33 4.70 12.47
N SER A 108 1.91 4.68 13.74
CA SER A 108 1.82 5.89 14.56
C SER A 108 3.18 6.57 14.81
N LYS A 109 4.28 5.84 14.66
CA LYS A 109 5.66 6.33 14.84
C LYS A 109 6.37 6.55 13.49
N ALA A 110 5.75 6.14 12.39
CA ALA A 110 6.33 6.20 11.06
C ALA A 110 6.57 7.64 10.59
N SER A 111 7.52 7.80 9.67
CA SER A 111 7.85 9.08 9.05
C SER A 111 6.68 9.61 8.20
N LYS A 112 6.63 10.92 7.98
CA LYS A 112 5.62 11.53 7.09
C LYS A 112 5.69 10.96 5.67
N GLN A 113 6.87 10.56 5.20
CA GLN A 113 7.05 9.95 3.89
C GLN A 113 6.45 8.53 3.85
N ALA A 114 6.66 7.71 4.87
CA ALA A 114 6.04 6.41 5.00
C ALA A 114 4.50 6.52 5.10
N LEU A 115 3.98 7.49 5.87
CA LEU A 115 2.55 7.76 5.94
C LEU A 115 1.95 8.18 4.60
N LEU A 116 2.70 8.92 3.77
CA LEU A 116 2.26 9.27 2.42
C LEU A 116 2.20 8.03 1.50
N ILE A 117 3.18 7.14 1.61
CA ILE A 117 3.18 5.84 0.91
C ILE A 117 1.96 5.02 1.34
N LYS A 118 1.72 4.88 2.65
CA LYS A 118 0.56 4.13 3.17
C LYS A 118 -0.77 4.76 2.74
N CYS A 119 -0.84 6.09 2.62
CA CYS A 119 -2.01 6.78 2.09
C CYS A 119 -2.27 6.41 0.62
N ALA A 120 -1.23 6.40 -0.21
CA ALA A 120 -1.34 6.03 -1.64
C ALA A 120 -1.74 4.56 -1.82
N ASP A 121 -1.13 3.64 -1.05
CA ASP A 121 -1.53 2.23 -0.98
C ASP A 121 -3.01 2.09 -0.65
N HIS A 122 -3.46 2.75 0.43
CA HIS A 122 -4.86 2.75 0.86
C HIS A 122 -5.81 3.25 -0.23
N VAL A 123 -5.48 4.35 -0.91
CA VAL A 123 -6.27 4.88 -2.03
C VAL A 123 -6.41 3.82 -3.14
N SER A 124 -5.32 3.15 -3.51
CA SER A 124 -5.34 2.09 -4.53
C SER A 124 -6.18 0.89 -4.08
N ASN A 125 -6.06 0.46 -2.82
CA ASN A 125 -6.83 -0.66 -2.27
C ASN A 125 -8.33 -0.35 -2.14
N LEU A 126 -8.71 0.84 -1.69
CA LEU A 126 -10.12 1.28 -1.61
C LEU A 126 -10.76 1.36 -3.00
N ARG A 127 -10.02 1.85 -4.01
CA ARG A 127 -10.49 1.83 -5.40
C ARG A 127 -10.73 0.41 -5.89
N SER A 128 -9.78 -0.50 -5.66
CA SER A 128 -9.92 -1.91 -6.04
C SER A 128 -11.13 -2.57 -5.38
N LEU A 129 -11.37 -2.28 -4.10
CA LEU A 129 -12.54 -2.77 -3.37
C LEU A 129 -13.84 -2.26 -3.96
N ILE A 130 -13.94 -0.97 -4.30
CA ILE A 130 -15.11 -0.37 -4.93
C ILE A 130 -15.36 -0.99 -6.31
N GLU A 131 -14.32 -1.19 -7.13
CA GLU A 131 -14.50 -1.82 -8.44
C GLU A 131 -14.93 -3.30 -8.31
N ALA A 132 -14.30 -4.05 -7.41
CA ALA A 132 -14.66 -5.44 -7.14
C ALA A 132 -16.11 -5.59 -6.62
N SER A 133 -16.61 -4.62 -5.83
CA SER A 133 -17.98 -4.66 -5.31
C SER A 133 -19.07 -4.54 -6.38
N LYS A 134 -18.74 -3.92 -7.51
CA LYS A 134 -19.66 -3.84 -8.66
C LYS A 134 -19.88 -5.20 -9.31
N ALA A 135 -18.90 -6.09 -9.20
CA ALA A 135 -18.90 -7.42 -9.82
C ALA A 135 -19.33 -8.53 -8.86
N SER A 136 -19.27 -8.32 -7.54
CA SER A 136 -19.67 -9.32 -6.54
C SER A 136 -20.22 -8.66 -5.26
N PRO A 137 -21.42 -9.04 -4.80
CA PRO A 137 -21.93 -8.59 -3.50
C PRO A 137 -21.14 -9.15 -2.32
N ASP A 138 -20.45 -10.28 -2.48
CA ASP A 138 -19.65 -10.94 -1.45
C ASP A 138 -18.18 -10.47 -1.43
N VAL A 139 -17.92 -9.27 -1.92
CA VAL A 139 -16.56 -8.71 -2.06
C VAL A 139 -15.75 -8.76 -0.77
N TRP A 140 -16.35 -8.57 0.38
CA TRP A 140 -15.69 -8.56 1.68
C TRP A 140 -15.02 -9.90 2.01
N ARG A 141 -15.64 -11.04 1.66
CA ARG A 141 -15.04 -12.37 1.84
C ARG A 141 -13.75 -12.54 1.06
N MET A 142 -13.69 -11.97 -0.16
CA MET A 142 -12.47 -12.03 -0.99
C MET A 142 -11.28 -11.29 -0.35
N PHE A 143 -11.55 -10.22 0.39
CA PHE A 143 -10.52 -9.40 1.03
C PHE A 143 -10.13 -9.87 2.43
N GLY A 144 -10.58 -11.08 2.83
CA GLY A 144 -10.00 -11.82 3.97
C GLY A 144 -10.54 -11.42 5.33
N GLY A 145 -11.82 -11.13 5.46
CA GLY A 145 -12.34 -10.88 6.78
C GLY A 145 -13.80 -10.47 6.87
N ASP A 146 -14.24 -10.30 8.08
CA ASP A 146 -15.48 -9.64 8.43
C ASP A 146 -15.41 -8.16 8.02
N ARG A 147 -16.46 -7.70 7.36
CA ARG A 147 -16.62 -6.31 6.88
C ARG A 147 -16.38 -5.29 8.00
N GLU A 148 -16.95 -5.54 9.18
CA GLU A 148 -16.92 -4.59 10.29
C GLU A 148 -15.49 -4.36 10.81
N HIS A 149 -14.74 -5.43 11.08
CA HIS A 149 -13.35 -5.34 11.54
C HIS A 149 -12.45 -4.70 10.49
N LYS A 150 -12.66 -5.06 9.22
CA LYS A 150 -11.87 -4.46 8.14
C LYS A 150 -12.15 -2.97 7.98
N LEU A 151 -13.41 -2.57 7.98
CA LEU A 151 -13.79 -1.16 7.88
C LEU A 151 -13.27 -0.34 9.08
N ALA A 152 -13.33 -0.88 10.29
CA ALA A 152 -12.77 -0.25 11.48
C ALA A 152 -11.26 0.00 11.31
N TYR A 153 -10.52 -0.98 10.79
CA TYR A 153 -9.09 -0.83 10.49
C TYR A 153 -8.82 0.26 9.43
N GLU A 154 -9.56 0.26 8.33
CA GLU A 154 -9.42 1.26 7.27
C GLU A 154 -9.66 2.70 7.79
N LEU A 155 -10.67 2.87 8.65
CA LEU A 155 -10.98 4.14 9.32
C LEU A 155 -9.87 4.55 10.30
N ALA A 156 -9.32 3.61 11.08
CA ALA A 156 -8.22 3.87 12.02
C ALA A 156 -6.96 4.36 11.28
N VAL A 157 -6.58 3.68 10.18
CA VAL A 157 -5.44 4.09 9.33
C VAL A 157 -5.67 5.49 8.76
N HIS A 158 -6.88 5.77 8.23
CA HIS A 158 -7.20 7.10 7.72
C HIS A 158 -7.10 8.18 8.80
N GLY A 159 -7.65 7.91 9.98
CA GLY A 159 -7.61 8.83 11.12
C GLY A 159 -6.17 9.19 11.52
N LEU A 160 -5.30 8.18 11.61
CA LEU A 160 -3.88 8.36 11.91
C LEU A 160 -3.16 9.19 10.84
N ILE A 161 -3.36 8.88 9.56
CA ILE A 161 -2.73 9.59 8.44
C ILE A 161 -3.18 11.06 8.41
N LYS A 162 -4.49 11.31 8.50
CA LYS A 162 -5.10 12.65 8.49
C LYS A 162 -4.55 13.57 9.58
N MET A 163 -4.24 13.04 10.76
CA MET A 163 -3.68 13.81 11.85
C MET A 163 -2.23 14.23 11.60
N LYS A 164 -1.47 13.48 10.81
CA LYS A 164 -0.01 13.62 10.70
C LYS A 164 0.49 14.24 9.41
N ILE A 165 -0.25 14.09 8.31
CA ILE A 165 0.15 14.63 7.00
C ILE A 165 -0.97 15.41 6.33
N LYS A 166 -0.56 16.38 5.49
CA LYS A 166 -1.46 17.10 4.59
C LYS A 166 -1.06 16.75 3.16
N SER A 167 -1.99 16.17 2.40
CA SER A 167 -1.79 15.83 0.97
C SER A 167 -3.16 15.74 0.29
N PRO A 168 -3.26 16.03 -1.02
CA PRO A 168 -4.45 15.75 -1.81
C PRO A 168 -4.91 14.30 -1.73
N LEU A 169 -3.99 13.35 -1.53
CA LEU A 169 -4.30 11.93 -1.36
C LEU A 169 -5.14 11.67 -0.09
N VAL A 170 -4.97 12.45 0.98
CA VAL A 170 -5.77 12.30 2.21
C VAL A 170 -7.24 12.64 1.96
N ALA A 171 -7.52 13.68 1.17
CA ALA A 171 -8.88 14.03 0.78
C ALA A 171 -9.50 12.98 -0.15
N LEU A 172 -8.70 12.46 -1.10
CA LEU A 172 -9.12 11.37 -1.98
C LEU A 172 -9.42 10.10 -1.17
N GLN A 173 -8.55 9.72 -0.23
CA GLN A 173 -8.76 8.59 0.69
C GLN A 173 -10.09 8.73 1.46
N ALA A 174 -10.37 9.91 2.04
CA ALA A 174 -11.61 10.18 2.75
C ALA A 174 -12.86 9.98 1.85
N SER A 175 -12.79 10.49 0.61
CA SER A 175 -13.88 10.35 -0.38
C SER A 175 -14.14 8.88 -0.74
N LEU A 176 -13.08 8.08 -0.91
CA LEU A 176 -13.21 6.65 -1.21
C LEU A 176 -13.74 5.86 -0.01
N LEU A 177 -13.26 6.16 1.21
CA LEU A 177 -13.79 5.55 2.44
C LEU A 177 -15.30 5.80 2.59
N ALA A 178 -15.76 7.02 2.33
CA ALA A 178 -17.19 7.33 2.37
C ALA A 178 -18.03 6.54 1.35
N LYS A 179 -17.43 6.06 0.25
CA LYS A 179 -18.09 5.13 -0.69
C LYS A 179 -18.05 3.70 -0.16
N VAL A 180 -16.91 3.27 0.38
CA VAL A 180 -16.72 1.92 0.92
C VAL A 180 -17.63 1.64 2.11
N THR A 181 -17.95 2.63 2.94
CA THR A 181 -18.91 2.48 4.05
C THR A 181 -20.34 2.14 3.59
N LYS A 182 -20.66 2.37 2.31
CA LYS A 182 -21.99 2.11 1.72
C LYS A 182 -22.08 0.77 0.98
N ILE A 183 -20.97 0.06 0.83
CA ILE A 183 -20.85 -1.29 0.28
C ILE A 183 -20.96 -2.31 1.42
#